data_c488e76d99efd96044bfdc2dc72d929c
#
_entry.id   c488e76d99efd96044bfdc2dc72d929c
#
_cell.length_a   1.000
_cell.length_b   1.000
_cell.length_c   1.000
_cell.angle_alpha   90.00
_cell.angle_beta   90.00
_cell.angle_gamma   90.00
#
_symmetry.space_group_name_H-M   'P 1'
#
loop_
_entity.id
_entity.type
_entity.pdbx_description
1 polymer ?
#
loop_
_entity_poly.entity_id
_entity_poly.type
_entity_poly.pdbx_seq_one_letter_code
_entity_poly.pdbx_strand_id
1 'polypeptide(L)'
;MPEQVEFEGGIGIEPGGEPGTGGTQVSTTKFVQDGAAIDYTAAADIPAGAAVVQGELVGTTRTELKAGQFGSLAVEGVFDFPKAAGAGTAFTVGTLAYWDAANKVATKNAAAGANKLIGKAVRAAADADTTARIRLQQ
;
A
#
# COMPACT_ATOMS: atom_id res chain seq x y z
N MET A 1 -43.05 -18.11 5.62
CA MET A 1 -42.12 -17.67 5.70
C MET A 1 -41.87 -17.39 5.94
N PRO A 2 -41.93 -17.64 5.99
CA PRO A 2 -41.38 -17.17 6.15
C PRO A 2 -41.15 -17.14 6.25
N GLU A 3 -41.26 -17.50 6.30
CA GLU A 3 -40.57 -17.17 6.43
C GLU A 3 -40.05 -16.80 6.20
N GLN A 4 -40.58 -17.17 6.14
CA GLN A 4 -39.92 -16.69 5.97
C GLN A 4 -39.47 -16.19 5.65
N VAL A 5 -40.15 -16.73 5.48
CA VAL A 5 -39.48 -16.09 5.27
C VAL A 5 -39.21 -15.68 4.95
N GLU A 6 -39.56 -15.66 4.82
CA GLU A 6 -38.97 -15.36 4.60
C GLU A 6 -38.57 -14.85 4.24
N PHE A 7 -38.96 -14.80 4.21
CA PHE A 7 -38.37 -14.71 3.88
C PHE A 7 -38.31 -14.30 3.60
N GLU A 8 -38.21 -14.19 3.32
CA GLU A 8 -37.54 -14.23 3.18
C GLU A 8 -36.96 -13.50 2.91
N GLY A 9 -38.72 -14.18 2.73
CA GLY A 9 -37.79 -13.72 2.49
C GLY A 9 -37.36 -13.20 2.35
N GLY A 10 -37.89 -13.43 2.12
CA GLY A 10 -36.88 -13.08 1.97
C GLY A 10 -36.59 -12.63 1.89
N ILE A 11 -36.31 -12.37 1.80
CA ILE A 11 -35.41 -12.33 1.78
C ILE A 11 -35.08 -11.67 1.75
N GLY A 12 -35.92 -12.07 1.64
CA GLY A 12 -34.99 -11.59 1.71
C GLY A 12 -34.79 -11.17 1.81
N ILE A 13 -34.82 -11.12 1.79
CA ILE A 13 -34.18 -11.05 2.08
C ILE A 13 -34.13 -10.58 2.20
N GLU A 14 -33.80 -10.52 2.29
CA GLU A 14 -33.26 -10.51 2.63
C GLU A 14 -32.73 -10.10 2.62
N PRO A 15 -32.77 -10.17 2.56
CA PRO A 15 -32.10 -9.85 2.77
C PRO A 15 -31.62 -9.88 2.82
N GLY A 16 -32.41 -10.61 2.76
CA GLY A 16 -31.56 -10.58 3.01
C GLY A 16 -31.27 -10.94 3.19
N GLY A 17 -31.67 -11.56 3.23
CA GLY A 17 -31.04 -11.82 3.62
C GLY A 17 -31.01 -12.26 3.66
N GLU A 18 -31.18 -12.73 3.81
CA GLU A 18 -30.90 -13.25 4.19
C GLU A 18 -30.63 -13.90 4.10
N PRO A 19 -30.95 -14.44 3.99
CA PRO A 19 -30.67 -15.07 4.14
C PRO A 19 -30.62 -15.87 4.39
N GLY A 20 -30.92 -16.47 4.51
CA GLY A 20 -30.50 -17.02 4.85
C GLY A 20 -30.46 -17.70 5.49
N THR A 21 -30.83 -18.52 6.00
CA THR A 21 -30.55 -18.94 6.77
C THR A 21 -30.32 -19.33 7.54
N GLY A 22 -30.82 -19.71 7.06
CA GLY A 22 -30.06 -20.15 8.16
C GLY A 22 -29.56 -19.13 9.15
N GLY A 23 -28.70 -19.36 9.74
CA GLY A 23 -28.15 -18.56 10.80
C GLY A 23 -27.98 -17.09 10.47
N THR A 24 -27.94 -16.26 11.48
CA THR A 24 -27.64 -14.85 11.36
C THR A 24 -26.14 -14.67 11.21
N GLN A 25 -25.75 -13.94 10.20
CA GLN A 25 -24.35 -13.60 9.99
C GLN A 25 -24.10 -12.20 10.50
N VAL A 26 -23.11 -12.04 11.37
CA VAL A 26 -22.70 -10.74 11.89
C VAL A 26 -21.60 -10.18 11.05
N SER A 27 -21.74 -8.95 10.59
CA SER A 27 -20.70 -8.26 9.85
C SER A 27 -19.61 -7.80 10.79
N THR A 28 -18.39 -8.25 10.56
CA THR A 28 -17.24 -7.91 11.38
C THR A 28 -16.25 -6.98 10.68
N THR A 29 -16.39 -6.79 9.37
CA THR A 29 -15.59 -5.83 8.61
C THR A 29 -16.49 -4.77 8.02
N LYS A 30 -15.94 -3.57 7.85
CA LYS A 30 -16.69 -2.43 7.37
C LYS A 30 -15.84 -1.69 6.36
N PHE A 31 -16.41 -1.39 5.20
CA PHE A 31 -15.73 -0.57 4.20
C PHE A 31 -15.60 0.85 4.74
N VAL A 32 -14.42 1.42 4.66
CA VAL A 32 -14.13 2.78 5.13
C VAL A 32 -13.84 3.71 3.95
N GLN A 33 -12.93 3.30 3.05
CA GLN A 33 -12.50 4.14 1.94
C GLN A 33 -11.71 3.31 0.93
N ASP A 34 -11.54 3.83 -0.26
CA ASP A 34 -10.62 3.24 -1.22
C ASP A 34 -9.20 3.31 -0.67
N GLY A 35 -8.39 2.31 -0.99
CA GLY A 35 -7.08 2.10 -0.37
C GLY A 35 -5.89 2.66 -1.15
N ALA A 36 -6.10 3.63 -2.05
CA ALA A 36 -4.99 4.23 -2.79
C ALA A 36 -4.15 5.17 -1.93
N ALA A 37 -4.72 5.69 -0.86
CA ALA A 37 -4.04 6.53 0.11
C ALA A 37 -4.59 6.22 1.50
N ILE A 38 -3.76 6.40 2.51
CA ILE A 38 -4.14 6.19 3.91
C ILE A 38 -3.85 7.44 4.72
N ASP A 39 -4.55 7.58 5.83
CA ASP A 39 -4.33 8.69 6.77
C ASP A 39 -2.97 8.55 7.45
N TYR A 40 -2.31 9.67 7.66
CA TYR A 40 -1.00 9.70 8.28
C TYR A 40 -0.78 11.02 9.02
N THR A 41 -0.26 10.93 10.24
CA THR A 41 0.16 12.10 10.99
C THR A 41 1.68 12.10 11.06
N ALA A 42 2.32 13.14 10.56
CA ALA A 42 3.77 13.20 10.47
C ALA A 42 4.38 13.34 11.86
N ALA A 43 5.40 12.52 12.15
CA ALA A 43 6.14 12.60 13.40
C ALA A 43 7.20 13.72 13.37
N ALA A 44 7.64 14.10 12.18
CA ALA A 44 8.64 15.14 11.94
C ALA A 44 8.30 15.80 10.62
N ASP A 45 8.96 16.91 10.30
CA ASP A 45 8.81 17.57 9.00
C ASP A 45 9.24 16.62 7.90
N ILE A 46 8.41 16.47 6.87
CA ILE A 46 8.63 15.54 5.75
C ILE A 46 8.37 16.30 4.45
N PRO A 47 9.31 16.27 3.49
CA PRO A 47 9.07 16.90 2.19
C PRO A 47 8.08 16.10 1.35
N ALA A 48 7.57 16.71 0.30
CA ALA A 48 6.78 15.99 -0.70
C ALA A 48 7.67 14.95 -1.39
N GLY A 49 7.09 13.81 -1.72
CA GLY A 49 7.81 12.74 -2.42
C GLY A 49 8.70 11.89 -1.54
N ALA A 50 8.53 11.95 -0.23
CA ALA A 50 9.32 11.13 0.69
C ALA A 50 8.68 9.75 0.87
N ALA A 51 9.52 8.72 0.93
CA ALA A 51 9.07 7.38 1.31
C ALA A 51 8.98 7.30 2.83
N VAL A 52 7.88 6.75 3.32
CA VAL A 52 7.61 6.62 4.75
C VAL A 52 7.30 5.15 5.04
N VAL A 53 7.95 4.60 6.04
CA VAL A 53 7.74 3.21 6.46
C VAL A 53 6.84 3.19 7.69
N GLN A 54 5.76 2.42 7.62
CA GLN A 54 4.81 2.20 8.70
C GLN A 54 4.76 0.69 8.96
N GLY A 55 5.62 0.18 9.84
CA GLY A 55 5.75 -1.26 10.02
C GLY A 55 6.21 -1.92 8.73
N GLU A 56 5.38 -2.78 8.16
CA GLU A 56 5.67 -3.46 6.90
C GLU A 56 5.20 -2.67 5.67
N LEU A 57 4.52 -1.55 5.88
CA LEU A 57 3.93 -0.75 4.82
C LEU A 57 4.88 0.36 4.41
N VAL A 58 5.04 0.58 3.11
CA VAL A 58 5.77 1.72 2.57
C VAL A 58 4.78 2.60 1.83
N GLY A 59 4.76 3.89 2.17
CA GLY A 59 3.94 4.88 1.49
C GLY A 59 4.78 6.07 1.05
N THR A 60 4.18 6.96 0.30
CA THR A 60 4.85 8.13 -0.25
C THR A 60 4.02 9.38 0.02
N THR A 61 4.65 10.45 0.50
CA THR A 61 3.97 11.73 0.66
C THR A 61 3.82 12.41 -0.71
N ARG A 62 2.67 13.03 -0.94
CA ARG A 62 2.45 13.83 -2.15
C ARG A 62 2.64 15.30 -1.89
N THR A 63 2.52 15.71 -0.63
CA THR A 63 2.69 17.09 -0.22
C THR A 63 3.61 17.14 1.00
N GLU A 64 4.22 18.28 1.21
CA GLU A 64 4.99 18.51 2.42
C GLU A 64 4.10 18.41 3.64
N LEU A 65 4.58 17.77 4.72
CA LEU A 65 3.89 17.69 6.00
C LEU A 65 4.82 18.18 7.09
N LYS A 66 4.31 19.05 7.95
CA LYS A 66 5.04 19.48 9.14
C LYS A 66 4.80 18.52 10.28
N ALA A 67 5.70 18.49 11.24
CA ALA A 67 5.57 17.65 12.43
C ALA A 67 4.20 17.87 13.08
N GLY A 68 3.49 16.79 13.37
CA GLY A 68 2.16 16.82 13.96
C GLY A 68 1.03 17.09 12.98
N GLN A 69 1.32 17.38 11.73
CA GLN A 69 0.31 17.66 10.72
C GLN A 69 -0.34 16.37 10.24
N PHE A 70 -1.66 16.38 10.12
CA PHE A 70 -2.44 15.29 9.57
C PHE A 70 -2.43 15.40 8.04
N GLY A 71 -2.17 14.29 7.38
CA GLY A 71 -2.18 14.24 5.93
C GLY A 71 -2.42 12.82 5.44
N SER A 72 -1.86 12.49 4.29
CA SER A 72 -2.03 11.15 3.72
C SER A 72 -0.76 10.65 3.09
N LEU A 73 -0.62 9.32 3.04
CA LEU A 73 0.41 8.62 2.29
C LEU A 73 -0.24 7.93 1.12
N ALA A 74 0.33 8.09 -0.07
CA ALA A 74 -0.05 7.26 -1.21
C ALA A 74 0.53 5.87 -0.97
N VAL A 75 -0.29 4.84 -1.12
CA VAL A 75 0.12 3.44 -0.94
C VAL A 75 -0.11 2.62 -2.19
N GLU A 76 -0.42 3.29 -3.29
CA GLU A 76 -0.65 2.69 -4.59
C GLU A 76 -0.31 3.71 -5.68
N GLY A 77 0.21 3.24 -6.81
CA GLY A 77 0.54 4.10 -7.92
C GLY A 77 1.95 3.84 -8.44
N VAL A 78 2.35 4.56 -9.47
CA VAL A 78 3.68 4.44 -10.07
C VAL A 78 4.49 5.69 -9.72
N PHE A 79 5.65 5.48 -9.12
CA PHE A 79 6.53 6.55 -8.67
C PHE A 79 7.96 6.26 -9.07
N ASP A 80 8.73 7.31 -9.26
CA ASP A 80 10.19 7.18 -9.40
C ASP A 80 10.79 7.29 -8.00
N PHE A 81 11.49 6.24 -7.59
CA PHE A 81 12.17 6.19 -6.30
C PHE A 81 13.66 6.39 -6.50
N PRO A 82 14.35 7.02 -5.55
CA PRO A 82 15.80 7.10 -5.61
C PRO A 82 16.41 5.70 -5.56
N LYS A 83 17.49 5.49 -6.31
CA LYS A 83 18.18 4.22 -6.45
C LYS A 83 19.68 4.48 -6.33
N ALA A 84 20.38 3.61 -5.62
CA ALA A 84 21.84 3.67 -5.61
C ALA A 84 22.40 3.32 -6.99
N ALA A 85 23.38 4.05 -7.45
CA ALA A 85 24.13 3.71 -8.65
C ALA A 85 25.26 2.77 -8.28
N GLY A 86 25.62 1.88 -9.20
CA GLY A 86 26.74 0.98 -8.99
C GLY A 86 26.45 -0.43 -9.42
N ALA A 87 27.48 -1.29 -9.41
CA ALA A 87 27.36 -2.67 -9.84
C ALA A 87 26.31 -3.42 -8.98
N GLY A 88 25.46 -4.19 -9.65
CA GLY A 88 24.45 -5.01 -8.98
C GLY A 88 23.21 -4.27 -8.54
N THR A 89 23.03 -3.00 -8.94
CA THR A 89 21.87 -2.20 -8.53
C THR A 89 20.80 -2.06 -9.61
N ALA A 90 20.98 -2.70 -10.76
CA ALA A 90 20.04 -2.61 -11.88
C ALA A 90 18.71 -3.28 -11.54
N PHE A 91 17.63 -2.75 -12.13
CA PHE A 91 16.31 -3.37 -12.09
C PHE A 91 15.91 -3.80 -13.49
N THR A 92 15.22 -4.93 -13.58
CA THR A 92 14.46 -5.30 -14.78
C THR A 92 12.98 -5.18 -14.48
N VAL A 93 12.15 -5.09 -15.52
CA VAL A 93 10.71 -5.01 -15.35
C VAL A 93 10.21 -6.24 -14.59
N GLY A 94 9.42 -6.03 -13.54
CA GLY A 94 8.88 -7.09 -12.70
C GLY A 94 9.74 -7.45 -11.50
N THR A 95 10.93 -6.86 -11.36
CA THR A 95 11.79 -7.10 -10.20
C THR A 95 11.15 -6.53 -8.94
N LEU A 96 11.16 -7.31 -7.86
CA LEU A 96 10.72 -6.83 -6.55
C LEU A 96 11.64 -5.73 -6.06
N ALA A 97 11.05 -4.66 -5.58
CA ALA A 97 11.78 -3.50 -5.06
C ALA A 97 11.46 -3.30 -3.58
N TYR A 98 12.49 -3.02 -2.81
CA TYR A 98 12.41 -2.82 -1.36
C TYR A 98 12.97 -1.46 -1.02
N TRP A 99 12.51 -0.89 0.07
CA TRP A 99 12.98 0.41 0.56
C TRP A 99 14.04 0.22 1.62
N ASP A 100 15.24 0.72 1.34
CA ASP A 100 16.34 0.77 2.30
C ASP A 100 16.26 2.11 3.02
N ALA A 101 15.69 2.11 4.22
CA ALA A 101 15.46 3.34 4.96
C ALA A 101 16.77 3.96 5.47
N ALA A 102 17.80 3.17 5.69
CA ALA A 102 19.08 3.67 6.17
C ALA A 102 19.77 4.50 5.09
N ASN A 103 19.76 4.03 3.84
CA ASN A 103 20.38 4.71 2.72
C ASN A 103 19.39 5.54 1.89
N LYS A 104 18.09 5.42 2.19
CA LYS A 104 17.01 6.15 1.51
C LYS A 104 17.03 5.90 0.01
N VAL A 105 17.09 4.63 -0.37
CA VAL A 105 17.07 4.19 -1.76
C VAL A 105 16.25 2.92 -1.93
N ALA A 106 15.73 2.72 -3.15
CA ALA A 106 15.12 1.47 -3.54
C ALA A 106 16.20 0.46 -3.90
N THR A 107 16.01 -0.80 -3.53
CA THR A 107 16.96 -1.88 -3.74
C THR A 107 16.24 -3.19 -4.06
N LYS A 108 16.95 -4.13 -4.67
CA LYS A 108 16.45 -5.49 -4.89
C LYS A 108 16.62 -6.37 -3.66
N ASN A 109 17.31 -5.88 -2.65
CA ASN A 109 17.70 -6.68 -1.49
C ASN A 109 16.73 -6.47 -0.34
N ALA A 110 16.07 -7.55 0.08
CA ALA A 110 15.17 -7.50 1.22
C ALA A 110 15.90 -7.37 2.56
N ALA A 111 17.22 -7.65 2.60
CA ALA A 111 18.04 -7.57 3.80
C ALA A 111 17.44 -8.37 4.97
N ALA A 112 16.97 -9.59 4.69
CA ALA A 112 16.34 -10.47 5.69
C ALA A 112 15.14 -9.81 6.40
N GLY A 113 14.41 -8.95 5.70
CA GLY A 113 13.23 -8.28 6.21
C GLY A 113 13.47 -6.89 6.77
N ALA A 114 14.72 -6.43 6.82
CA ALA A 114 15.03 -5.07 7.28
C ALA A 114 14.57 -4.03 6.28
N ASN A 115 14.62 -4.34 4.98
CA ASN A 115 14.09 -3.47 3.94
C ASN A 115 12.65 -3.89 3.63
N LYS A 116 11.75 -2.93 3.55
CA LYS A 116 10.32 -3.23 3.38
C LYS A 116 9.93 -3.17 1.91
N LEU A 117 9.00 -4.03 1.51
CA LEU A 117 8.57 -4.14 0.12
C LEU A 117 7.88 -2.87 -0.33
N ILE A 118 8.32 -2.31 -1.46
CA ILE A 118 7.64 -1.22 -2.15
C ILE A 118 6.63 -1.80 -3.15
N GLY A 119 7.10 -2.67 -4.02
CA GLY A 119 6.33 -3.23 -5.11
C GLY A 119 7.25 -3.81 -6.16
N LYS A 120 6.91 -3.58 -7.44
CA LYS A 120 7.69 -4.11 -8.56
C LYS A 120 8.12 -3.00 -9.49
N ALA A 121 9.33 -3.11 -10.03
CA ALA A 121 9.81 -2.20 -11.05
C ALA A 121 8.96 -2.37 -12.32
N VAL A 122 8.56 -1.26 -12.92
CA VAL A 122 7.76 -1.26 -14.15
C VAL A 122 8.56 -0.79 -15.35
N ARG A 123 9.84 -0.51 -15.15
CA ARG A 123 10.75 -0.03 -16.17
C ARG A 123 12.16 -0.49 -15.80
N ALA A 124 12.96 -0.83 -16.80
CA ALA A 124 14.36 -1.21 -16.58
C ALA A 124 15.15 0.00 -16.10
N ALA A 125 16.05 -0.24 -15.15
CA ALA A 125 17.01 0.76 -14.68
C ALA A 125 18.39 0.11 -14.70
N ALA A 126 19.36 0.81 -15.28
CA ALA A 126 20.72 0.31 -15.39
C ALA A 126 21.46 0.53 -14.06
N ASP A 127 22.61 -0.13 -13.93
CA ASP A 127 23.45 0.03 -12.74
C ASP A 127 23.82 1.49 -12.45
N ALA A 128 24.02 2.27 -13.51
CA ALA A 128 24.43 3.69 -13.36
C ALA A 128 23.26 4.65 -13.09
N ASP A 129 22.02 4.17 -13.22
CA ASP A 129 20.85 5.03 -13.00
C ASP A 129 20.68 5.32 -11.52
N THR A 130 20.17 6.51 -11.22
CA THR A 130 19.94 6.97 -9.85
C THR A 130 18.47 6.97 -9.46
N THR A 131 17.58 6.55 -10.35
CA THR A 131 16.15 6.42 -10.08
C THR A 131 15.63 5.09 -10.63
N ALA A 132 14.58 4.58 -10.02
CA ALA A 132 13.89 3.38 -10.48
C ALA A 132 12.39 3.65 -10.46
N ARG A 133 11.71 3.29 -11.53
CA ARG A 133 10.26 3.46 -11.63
C ARG A 133 9.58 2.21 -11.10
N ILE A 134 8.81 2.37 -10.04
CA ILE A 134 8.26 1.26 -9.27
C ILE A 134 6.76 1.49 -9.09
N ARG A 135 5.98 0.42 -9.28
CA ARG A 135 4.58 0.43 -8.91
C ARG A 135 4.48 0.10 -7.44
N LEU A 136 4.01 1.08 -6.67
CA LEU A 136 3.78 0.92 -5.23
C LEU A 136 2.56 0.04 -5.04
N GLN A 137 2.79 -1.15 -4.49
CA GLN A 137 1.73 -2.12 -4.26
C GLN A 137 2.26 -3.21 -3.33
N GLN A 138 1.60 -3.39 -2.21
CA GLN A 138 2.03 -4.35 -1.19
C GLN A 138 0.95 -5.34 -0.83
#